data_d80dcd603e7ea20404d0ed1622fdf638
#
_entry.id   d80dcd603e7ea20404d0ed1622fdf638
#
_cell.length_a   1.000
_cell.length_b   1.000
_cell.length_c   1.000
_cell.angle_alpha   90.00
_cell.angle_beta   90.00
_cell.angle_gamma   90.00
#
_symmetry.space_group_name_H-M   'P 1'
#
loop_
_entity.id
_entity.type
_entity.pdbx_description
1 polymer ?
#
loop_
_entity_poly.entity_id
_entity_poly.type
_entity_poly.pdbx_seq_one_letter_code
_entity_poly.pdbx_strand_id
1 'polypeptide(L)'
;LPQEDDGLIMLNAQLPDGASLQRTDAVMKKVMGIVMNTGGVSNCSVTAGSSMFDGIGPTLGLGFMSLEPWDERLKKGLTKELIMTHLMDKFSHVKEAVVFPFSRPPINGIGQSGGFELWLEDRSGVGLWRLNEAAQIMVQEAYSDPHVKNVHMTFRAGSPSIYADIDRVKAMSLKVPLQSVFDTLQAYLGSTYVNDFNRFGRTWHVTVQAEGEFRRKRDDIKNLQVRNIKDEMIPLGTLAKLDYSLSPVRVDRYNMFPAIRLLGDSVPGASSGQALSAMEHIAEETLPTGTNYEWTGMAYQEKTVSGQIFMVFALAVLVVMMILAAQYESWTDPIAVVAVVPLAVLGAIIGLTIRGMDNNLYTQVGLVLLVGLSAKNAILVVEFARQRQAEGMPVLQAAVEGAKLRFRAIIMTSLAFIVGVLPLVFADGAGAASRKAVGTAVCAGMLGVTMLGVFFTPVMYVFMQRFKKDATAGPGVNAVDSPASIDVRSN
;
A
#
# COMPACT_ATOMS: atom_id res chain seq x y z
N LEU A 1 0.83 5.14 -1.24
CA LEU A 1 1.70 4.75 -2.36
C LEU A 1 0.95 4.88 -3.69
N PRO A 2 1.56 5.38 -4.78
CA PRO A 2 0.88 5.50 -6.06
C PRO A 2 0.56 4.11 -6.62
N GLN A 3 -0.60 3.99 -7.27
CA GLN A 3 -0.94 2.78 -8.01
C GLN A 3 -0.04 2.66 -9.24
N GLU A 4 0.51 1.47 -9.45
CA GLU A 4 1.39 1.19 -10.58
C GLU A 4 0.65 0.54 -11.73
N ASP A 5 0.99 0.95 -12.92
CA ASP A 5 0.56 0.28 -14.13
C ASP A 5 1.56 -0.82 -14.51
N ASP A 6 1.30 -2.01 -14.04
CA ASP A 6 2.12 -3.20 -14.27
C ASP A 6 1.65 -4.03 -15.48
N GLY A 7 0.68 -3.52 -16.25
CA GLY A 7 0.12 -4.22 -17.39
C GLY A 7 -0.78 -5.41 -17.02
N LEU A 8 -1.14 -5.55 -15.74
CA LEU A 8 -2.00 -6.61 -15.24
C LEU A 8 -3.20 -6.03 -14.47
N ILE A 9 -4.37 -6.59 -14.72
CA ILE A 9 -5.57 -6.37 -13.91
C ILE A 9 -6.09 -7.73 -13.46
N MET A 10 -6.54 -7.80 -12.21
CA MET A 10 -7.22 -8.97 -11.68
C MET A 10 -8.73 -8.70 -11.62
N LEU A 11 -9.52 -9.76 -11.66
CA LEU A 11 -10.94 -9.67 -11.41
C LEU A 11 -11.37 -10.70 -10.37
N ASN A 12 -12.34 -10.32 -9.57
CA ASN A 12 -13.03 -11.22 -8.66
C ASN A 12 -14.50 -11.30 -9.05
N ALA A 13 -15.06 -12.49 -9.04
CA ALA A 13 -16.47 -12.72 -9.28
C ALA A 13 -17.09 -13.48 -8.12
N GLN A 14 -18.24 -13.00 -7.66
CA GLN A 14 -18.97 -13.56 -6.54
C GLN A 14 -20.40 -13.84 -6.99
N LEU A 15 -20.75 -15.11 -7.07
CA LEU A 15 -22.12 -15.55 -7.35
C LEU A 15 -22.96 -15.58 -6.06
N PRO A 16 -24.29 -15.58 -6.18
CA PRO A 16 -25.18 -15.79 -5.06
C PRO A 16 -24.88 -17.11 -4.33
N ASP A 17 -25.09 -17.12 -3.03
CA ASP A 17 -24.88 -18.30 -2.20
C ASP A 17 -25.70 -19.48 -2.69
N GLY A 18 -25.10 -20.68 -2.67
CA GLY A 18 -25.69 -21.88 -3.19
C GLY A 18 -25.55 -22.09 -4.72
N ALA A 19 -24.88 -21.17 -5.44
CA ALA A 19 -24.57 -21.41 -6.84
C ALA A 19 -23.59 -22.59 -7.02
N SER A 20 -23.82 -23.43 -7.99
CA SER A 20 -22.94 -24.55 -8.30
C SER A 20 -21.70 -24.08 -9.06
N LEU A 21 -20.64 -24.89 -9.03
CA LEU A 21 -19.40 -24.62 -9.78
C LEU A 21 -19.65 -24.52 -11.28
N GLN A 22 -20.59 -25.33 -11.84
CA GLN A 22 -20.95 -25.27 -13.26
C GLN A 22 -21.60 -23.94 -13.63
N ARG A 23 -22.44 -23.39 -12.73
CA ARG A 23 -23.01 -22.04 -12.92
C ARG A 23 -21.93 -20.97 -12.86
N THR A 24 -21.00 -21.09 -11.95
CA THR A 24 -19.85 -20.18 -11.84
C THR A 24 -18.98 -20.24 -13.10
N ASP A 25 -18.68 -21.44 -13.62
CA ASP A 25 -17.91 -21.60 -14.85
C ASP A 25 -18.63 -20.94 -16.05
N ALA A 26 -19.94 -21.10 -16.16
CA ALA A 26 -20.72 -20.46 -17.23
C ALA A 26 -20.65 -18.92 -17.15
N VAL A 27 -20.75 -18.35 -15.93
CA VAL A 27 -20.62 -16.91 -15.72
C VAL A 27 -19.19 -16.44 -16.01
N MET A 28 -18.17 -17.19 -15.56
CA MET A 28 -16.76 -16.82 -15.80
C MET A 28 -16.42 -16.86 -17.30
N LYS A 29 -16.99 -17.78 -18.10
CA LYS A 29 -16.87 -17.78 -19.56
C LYS A 29 -17.51 -16.53 -20.19
N LYS A 30 -18.68 -16.10 -19.70
CA LYS A 30 -19.31 -14.84 -20.11
C LYS A 30 -18.45 -13.63 -19.79
N VAL A 31 -17.91 -13.57 -18.57
CA VAL A 31 -17.00 -12.53 -18.11
C VAL A 31 -15.72 -12.48 -18.97
N MET A 32 -15.12 -13.63 -19.25
CA MET A 32 -13.96 -13.73 -20.14
C MET A 32 -14.28 -13.16 -21.54
N GLY A 33 -15.45 -13.45 -22.08
CA GLY A 33 -15.89 -12.88 -23.37
C GLY A 33 -16.01 -11.35 -23.32
N ILE A 34 -16.54 -10.78 -22.24
CA ILE A 34 -16.60 -9.32 -22.04
C ILE A 34 -15.21 -8.71 -21.98
N VAL A 35 -14.30 -9.34 -21.24
CA VAL A 35 -12.90 -8.88 -21.06
C VAL A 35 -12.16 -8.87 -22.40
N MET A 36 -12.22 -9.99 -23.15
CA MET A 36 -11.54 -10.12 -24.45
C MET A 36 -12.06 -9.14 -25.51
N ASN A 37 -13.32 -8.69 -25.38
CA ASN A 37 -13.91 -7.66 -26.24
C ASN A 37 -13.74 -6.23 -25.68
N THR A 38 -12.83 -6.03 -24.74
CA THR A 38 -12.51 -4.71 -24.18
C THR A 38 -11.17 -4.24 -24.74
N GLY A 39 -11.15 -3.04 -25.35
CA GLY A 39 -9.93 -2.48 -25.93
C GLY A 39 -8.82 -2.32 -24.88
N GLY A 40 -7.60 -2.64 -25.28
CA GLY A 40 -6.41 -2.55 -24.43
C GLY A 40 -6.11 -3.83 -23.64
N VAL A 41 -6.93 -4.88 -23.76
CA VAL A 41 -6.69 -6.20 -23.17
C VAL A 41 -6.11 -7.13 -24.22
N SER A 42 -4.99 -7.79 -23.91
CA SER A 42 -4.34 -8.76 -24.80
C SER A 42 -4.75 -10.20 -24.51
N ASN A 43 -4.81 -10.58 -23.26
CA ASN A 43 -5.14 -11.94 -22.83
C ASN A 43 -5.95 -11.93 -21.53
N CYS A 44 -6.76 -12.99 -21.36
CA CYS A 44 -7.51 -13.22 -20.13
C CYS A 44 -7.50 -14.71 -19.77
N SER A 45 -7.23 -15.01 -18.50
CA SER A 45 -7.37 -16.33 -17.91
C SER A 45 -8.35 -16.25 -16.74
N VAL A 46 -9.32 -17.16 -16.70
CA VAL A 46 -10.31 -17.20 -15.63
C VAL A 46 -10.34 -18.57 -14.97
N THR A 47 -10.59 -18.59 -13.67
CA THR A 47 -10.73 -19.80 -12.85
C THR A 47 -12.05 -19.74 -12.10
N ALA A 48 -12.89 -20.77 -12.25
CA ALA A 48 -14.07 -20.96 -11.43
C ALA A 48 -13.71 -21.75 -10.17
N GLY A 49 -14.33 -21.39 -9.05
CA GLY A 49 -14.11 -22.06 -7.76
C GLY A 49 -13.00 -21.45 -6.88
N SER A 50 -12.48 -20.29 -7.23
CA SER A 50 -11.40 -19.64 -6.47
C SER A 50 -11.59 -18.12 -6.42
N SER A 51 -11.15 -17.51 -5.34
CA SER A 51 -11.05 -16.06 -5.14
C SER A 51 -9.73 -15.73 -4.45
N MET A 52 -9.15 -14.57 -4.76
CA MET A 52 -7.96 -14.08 -4.07
C MET A 52 -8.27 -13.70 -2.61
N PHE A 53 -9.51 -13.26 -2.37
CA PHE A 53 -9.94 -12.74 -1.07
C PHE A 53 -10.56 -13.82 -0.19
N ASP A 54 -11.34 -14.74 -0.79
CA ASP A 54 -12.18 -15.68 -0.05
C ASP A 54 -11.70 -17.14 -0.12
N GLY A 55 -10.62 -17.39 -0.86
CA GLY A 55 -10.03 -18.72 -1.00
C GLY A 55 -10.77 -19.59 -2.01
N ILE A 56 -11.14 -20.81 -1.63
CA ILE A 56 -11.77 -21.80 -2.51
C ILE A 56 -13.25 -21.96 -2.17
N GLY A 57 -14.12 -21.89 -3.17
CA GLY A 57 -15.56 -22.09 -2.99
C GLY A 57 -16.30 -22.11 -4.32
N PRO A 58 -17.40 -22.89 -4.45
CA PRO A 58 -18.10 -23.08 -5.72
C PRO A 58 -18.69 -21.81 -6.30
N THR A 59 -18.96 -20.80 -5.48
CA THR A 59 -19.56 -19.50 -5.86
C THR A 59 -18.56 -18.45 -6.26
N LEU A 60 -17.26 -18.79 -6.26
CA LEU A 60 -16.15 -17.85 -6.44
C LEU A 60 -15.54 -17.96 -7.83
N GLY A 61 -15.13 -16.83 -8.38
CA GLY A 61 -14.41 -16.75 -9.64
C GLY A 61 -13.25 -15.77 -9.56
N LEU A 62 -12.11 -16.14 -10.13
CA LEU A 62 -10.90 -15.35 -10.20
C LEU A 62 -10.47 -15.23 -11.66
N GLY A 63 -9.99 -14.06 -12.06
CA GLY A 63 -9.40 -13.90 -13.38
C GLY A 63 -8.17 -12.99 -13.34
N PHE A 64 -7.30 -13.26 -14.31
CA PHE A 64 -6.11 -12.47 -14.58
C PHE A 64 -6.17 -12.00 -16.03
N MET A 65 -6.01 -10.72 -16.26
CA MET A 65 -5.98 -10.14 -17.58
C MET A 65 -4.70 -9.35 -17.81
N SER A 66 -4.02 -9.65 -18.91
CA SER A 66 -2.85 -8.89 -19.35
C SER A 66 -3.30 -7.82 -20.33
N LEU A 67 -2.76 -6.62 -20.15
CA LEU A 67 -3.01 -5.49 -21.03
C LEU A 67 -2.09 -5.52 -22.24
N GLU A 68 -2.48 -4.83 -23.31
CA GLU A 68 -1.58 -4.54 -24.44
C GLU A 68 -0.33 -3.79 -23.94
N PRO A 69 0.80 -3.84 -24.68
CA PRO A 69 2.00 -3.07 -24.34
C PRO A 69 1.70 -1.57 -24.17
N TRP A 70 2.41 -0.92 -23.25
CA TRP A 70 2.20 0.50 -22.93
C TRP A 70 2.28 1.39 -24.15
N ASP A 71 3.26 1.15 -25.04
CA ASP A 71 3.48 1.94 -26.26
C ASP A 71 2.29 1.91 -27.24
N GLU A 72 1.54 0.83 -27.25
CA GLU A 72 0.39 0.67 -28.11
C GLU A 72 -0.88 1.27 -27.51
N ARG A 73 -1.18 0.90 -26.24
CA ARG A 73 -2.44 1.32 -25.61
C ARG A 73 -2.44 2.78 -25.17
N LEU A 74 -1.29 3.34 -24.71
CA LEU A 74 -1.20 4.76 -24.34
C LEU A 74 -1.36 5.69 -25.54
N LYS A 75 -0.89 5.30 -26.74
CA LYS A 75 -1.17 6.03 -27.99
C LYS A 75 -2.66 6.06 -28.33
N LYS A 76 -3.41 5.03 -27.92
CA LYS A 76 -4.88 4.97 -28.03
C LYS A 76 -5.60 5.69 -26.90
N GLY A 77 -4.89 6.29 -25.95
CA GLY A 77 -5.46 6.92 -24.74
C GLY A 77 -5.99 5.95 -23.69
N LEU A 78 -5.66 4.65 -23.81
CA LEU A 78 -6.16 3.58 -22.92
C LEU A 78 -5.21 3.40 -21.73
N THR A 79 -5.43 4.16 -20.65
CA THR A 79 -4.75 3.94 -19.37
C THR A 79 -5.37 2.75 -18.63
N LYS A 80 -4.62 2.18 -17.67
CA LYS A 80 -5.13 1.07 -16.82
C LYS A 80 -6.42 1.46 -16.09
N GLU A 81 -6.48 2.67 -15.56
CA GLU A 81 -7.63 3.21 -14.83
C GLU A 81 -8.86 3.32 -15.74
N LEU A 82 -8.69 3.79 -16.97
CA LEU A 82 -9.77 3.89 -17.94
C LEU A 82 -10.29 2.51 -18.33
N ILE A 83 -9.39 1.55 -18.56
CA ILE A 83 -9.78 0.15 -18.86
C ILE A 83 -10.55 -0.44 -17.68
N MET A 84 -10.08 -0.24 -16.43
CA MET A 84 -10.80 -0.69 -15.23
C MET A 84 -12.20 -0.07 -15.13
N THR A 85 -12.35 1.22 -15.43
CA THR A 85 -13.64 1.91 -15.42
C THR A 85 -14.59 1.31 -16.49
N HIS A 86 -14.10 1.10 -17.70
CA HIS A 86 -14.88 0.46 -18.77
C HIS A 86 -15.27 -0.99 -18.41
N LEU A 87 -14.39 -1.74 -17.75
CA LEU A 87 -14.71 -3.09 -17.29
C LEU A 87 -15.75 -3.06 -16.18
N MET A 88 -15.65 -2.14 -15.22
CA MET A 88 -16.62 -1.99 -14.14
C MET A 88 -18.02 -1.70 -14.70
N ASP A 89 -18.12 -0.78 -15.67
CA ASP A 89 -19.38 -0.49 -16.35
C ASP A 89 -19.97 -1.72 -17.05
N LYS A 90 -19.17 -2.44 -17.85
CA LYS A 90 -19.61 -3.67 -18.52
C LYS A 90 -19.99 -4.78 -17.53
N PHE A 91 -19.29 -4.92 -16.42
CA PHE A 91 -19.57 -5.92 -15.38
C PHE A 91 -20.86 -5.61 -14.60
N SER A 92 -21.27 -4.34 -14.50
CA SER A 92 -22.53 -3.95 -13.88
C SER A 92 -23.77 -4.57 -14.58
N HIS A 93 -23.62 -4.96 -15.85
CA HIS A 93 -24.65 -5.63 -16.65
C HIS A 93 -24.68 -7.16 -16.45
N VAL A 94 -23.73 -7.73 -15.71
CA VAL A 94 -23.71 -9.16 -15.36
C VAL A 94 -24.56 -9.36 -14.11
N LYS A 95 -25.84 -9.66 -14.29
CA LYS A 95 -26.81 -9.78 -13.18
C LYS A 95 -26.66 -11.06 -12.36
N GLU A 96 -25.95 -12.05 -12.90
CA GLU A 96 -25.78 -13.38 -12.29
C GLU A 96 -24.72 -13.41 -11.21
N ALA A 97 -23.83 -12.40 -11.15
CA ALA A 97 -22.73 -12.31 -10.20
C ALA A 97 -22.34 -10.85 -9.95
N VAL A 98 -21.75 -10.59 -8.80
CA VAL A 98 -21.01 -9.36 -8.54
C VAL A 98 -19.60 -9.56 -9.07
N VAL A 99 -19.22 -8.81 -10.11
CA VAL A 99 -17.88 -8.89 -10.72
C VAL A 99 -17.22 -7.54 -10.64
N PHE A 100 -15.98 -7.50 -10.16
CA PHE A 100 -15.22 -6.26 -10.10
C PHE A 100 -13.75 -6.49 -10.46
N PRO A 101 -13.14 -5.55 -11.23
CA PRO A 101 -11.73 -5.54 -11.51
C PRO A 101 -10.97 -4.87 -10.36
N PHE A 102 -9.75 -5.31 -10.07
CA PHE A 102 -8.88 -4.71 -9.08
C PHE A 102 -7.41 -4.80 -9.49
N SER A 103 -6.60 -3.88 -8.97
CA SER A 103 -5.15 -3.87 -9.20
C SER A 103 -4.42 -4.68 -8.14
N ARG A 104 -3.27 -5.22 -8.49
CA ARG A 104 -2.32 -5.76 -7.51
C ARG A 104 -1.77 -4.63 -6.63
N PRO A 105 -1.35 -4.94 -5.39
CA PRO A 105 -0.60 -3.98 -4.61
C PRO A 105 0.72 -3.62 -5.33
N PRO A 106 1.17 -2.35 -5.26
CA PRO A 106 2.40 -1.90 -5.92
C PRO A 106 3.65 -2.63 -5.41
N ILE A 107 3.61 -3.18 -4.20
CA ILE A 107 4.68 -4.02 -3.62
C ILE A 107 4.13 -5.43 -3.42
N ASN A 108 4.70 -6.40 -4.13
CA ASN A 108 4.31 -7.81 -4.00
C ASN A 108 4.54 -8.30 -2.57
N GLY A 109 3.54 -9.00 -2.03
CA GLY A 109 3.58 -9.55 -0.66
C GLY A 109 3.06 -8.63 0.43
N ILE A 110 2.72 -7.38 0.11
CA ILE A 110 2.10 -6.44 1.05
C ILE A 110 0.64 -6.21 0.65
N GLY A 111 -0.27 -6.96 1.27
CA GLY A 111 -1.70 -6.93 0.96
C GLY A 111 -2.09 -7.76 -0.26
N GLN A 112 -3.38 -7.80 -0.56
CA GLN A 112 -3.97 -8.55 -1.68
C GLN A 112 -4.52 -7.64 -2.78
N SER A 113 -4.81 -6.37 -2.45
CA SER A 113 -5.36 -5.35 -3.34
C SER A 113 -4.46 -4.11 -3.37
N GLY A 114 -4.50 -3.36 -4.47
CA GLY A 114 -3.79 -2.09 -4.65
C GLY A 114 -4.38 -0.91 -3.86
N GLY A 115 -5.60 -1.06 -3.33
CA GLY A 115 -6.27 -0.09 -2.47
C GLY A 115 -5.94 -0.27 -0.98
N PHE A 116 -6.86 0.13 -0.13
CA PHE A 116 -6.75 -0.09 1.30
C PHE A 116 -7.48 -1.36 1.75
N GLU A 117 -6.98 -1.96 2.83
CA GLU A 117 -7.57 -3.10 3.51
C GLU A 117 -7.74 -2.77 4.99
N LEU A 118 -8.98 -2.90 5.51
CA LEU A 118 -9.38 -2.62 6.87
C LEU A 118 -10.04 -3.85 7.48
N TRP A 119 -9.59 -4.28 8.64
CA TRP A 119 -10.23 -5.33 9.42
C TRP A 119 -11.04 -4.74 10.55
N LEU A 120 -12.32 -5.11 10.63
CA LEU A 120 -13.20 -4.81 11.75
C LEU A 120 -13.19 -6.01 12.70
N GLU A 121 -12.78 -5.81 13.94
CA GLU A 121 -12.58 -6.85 14.94
C GLU A 121 -13.66 -6.83 16.01
N ASP A 122 -14.18 -8.00 16.36
CA ASP A 122 -15.02 -8.19 17.53
C ASP A 122 -14.15 -8.56 18.74
N ARG A 123 -13.77 -7.58 19.56
CA ARG A 123 -12.90 -7.76 20.73
C ARG A 123 -13.68 -8.07 22.01
N SER A 124 -14.97 -7.82 22.05
CA SER A 124 -15.80 -7.98 23.25
C SER A 124 -16.87 -9.07 23.15
N GLY A 125 -16.97 -9.76 22.01
CA GLY A 125 -17.96 -10.81 21.80
C GLY A 125 -19.36 -10.29 21.48
N VAL A 126 -19.47 -9.15 20.80
CA VAL A 126 -20.76 -8.61 20.32
C VAL A 126 -21.44 -9.53 19.31
N GLY A 127 -20.67 -10.38 18.64
CA GLY A 127 -21.11 -11.38 17.69
C GLY A 127 -21.05 -10.91 16.25
N LEU A 128 -20.81 -11.88 15.34
CA LEU A 128 -20.60 -11.63 13.90
C LEU A 128 -21.78 -10.94 13.20
N TRP A 129 -23.02 -11.14 13.68
CA TRP A 129 -24.19 -10.50 13.08
C TRP A 129 -24.19 -8.99 13.30
N ARG A 130 -23.91 -8.54 14.52
CA ARG A 130 -23.80 -7.11 14.84
C ARG A 130 -22.60 -6.48 14.16
N LEU A 131 -21.47 -7.19 14.09
CA LEU A 131 -20.29 -6.73 13.37
C LEU A 131 -20.56 -6.57 11.87
N ASN A 132 -21.33 -7.52 11.28
CA ASN A 132 -21.76 -7.44 9.88
C ASN A 132 -22.69 -6.26 9.62
N GLU A 133 -23.62 -5.97 10.54
CA GLU A 133 -24.51 -4.80 10.45
C GLU A 133 -23.69 -3.50 10.45
N ALA A 134 -22.74 -3.36 11.38
CA ALA A 134 -21.84 -2.21 11.42
C ALA A 134 -21.01 -2.09 10.15
N ALA A 135 -20.47 -3.20 9.62
CA ALA A 135 -19.72 -3.22 8.37
C ALA A 135 -20.57 -2.76 7.17
N GLN A 136 -21.85 -3.16 7.11
CA GLN A 136 -22.77 -2.71 6.07
C GLN A 136 -23.04 -1.20 6.16
N ILE A 137 -23.25 -0.66 7.35
CA ILE A 137 -23.42 0.77 7.56
C ILE A 137 -22.16 1.52 7.12
N MET A 138 -20.96 1.07 7.52
CA MET A 138 -19.69 1.66 7.07
C MET A 138 -19.56 1.67 5.55
N VAL A 139 -19.91 0.59 4.87
CA VAL A 139 -19.88 0.51 3.41
C VAL A 139 -20.87 1.52 2.81
N GLN A 140 -22.05 1.68 3.38
CA GLN A 140 -23.06 2.60 2.90
C GLN A 140 -22.62 4.08 3.09
N GLU A 141 -22.10 4.43 4.25
CA GLU A 141 -21.56 5.79 4.51
C GLU A 141 -20.36 6.09 3.60
N ALA A 142 -19.50 5.12 3.35
CA ALA A 142 -18.35 5.27 2.47
C ALA A 142 -18.74 5.56 1.00
N TYR A 143 -19.92 5.13 0.53
CA TYR A 143 -20.41 5.51 -0.81
C TYR A 143 -20.75 7.00 -0.93
N SER A 144 -21.02 7.67 0.18
CA SER A 144 -21.36 9.09 0.23
C SER A 144 -20.12 9.99 0.41
N ASP A 145 -18.98 9.43 0.76
CA ASP A 145 -17.74 10.16 1.00
C ASP A 145 -16.99 10.45 -0.33
N PRO A 146 -16.57 11.72 -0.57
CA PRO A 146 -15.91 12.11 -1.82
C PRO A 146 -14.46 11.59 -1.97
N HIS A 147 -13.86 11.01 -0.95
CA HIS A 147 -12.46 10.58 -0.96
C HIS A 147 -12.28 9.09 -1.21
N VAL A 148 -13.33 8.29 -0.99
CA VAL A 148 -13.29 6.82 -1.12
C VAL A 148 -14.20 6.31 -2.21
N LYS A 149 -13.84 5.17 -2.81
CA LYS A 149 -14.65 4.49 -3.82
C LYS A 149 -14.50 2.97 -3.72
N ASN A 150 -15.43 2.24 -4.32
CA ASN A 150 -15.40 0.78 -4.43
C ASN A 150 -15.28 0.07 -3.06
N VAL A 151 -15.81 0.70 -2.00
CA VAL A 151 -15.77 0.08 -0.68
C VAL A 151 -16.72 -1.11 -0.64
N HIS A 152 -16.21 -2.27 -0.30
CA HIS A 152 -16.99 -3.50 -0.21
C HIS A 152 -16.43 -4.43 0.86
N MET A 153 -17.28 -5.32 1.37
CA MET A 153 -16.88 -6.36 2.29
C MET A 153 -16.92 -7.73 1.61
N THR A 154 -16.06 -8.63 2.05
CA THR A 154 -16.02 -10.02 1.54
C THR A 154 -16.88 -10.96 2.40
N PHE A 155 -17.22 -10.56 3.63
CA PHE A 155 -17.98 -11.38 4.58
C PHE A 155 -19.47 -11.47 4.22
N ARG A 156 -20.03 -12.66 4.39
CA ARG A 156 -21.45 -12.97 4.18
C ARG A 156 -21.97 -13.73 5.38
N ALA A 157 -22.83 -13.09 6.15
CA ALA A 157 -23.36 -13.63 7.39
C ALA A 157 -24.46 -14.70 7.17
N GLY A 158 -25.26 -14.54 6.12
CA GLY A 158 -26.50 -15.27 5.94
C GLY A 158 -26.53 -16.20 4.73
N SER A 159 -25.55 -17.10 4.59
CA SER A 159 -25.61 -18.13 3.55
C SER A 159 -26.56 -19.27 3.95
N PRO A 160 -27.45 -19.72 3.05
CA PRO A 160 -28.32 -20.85 3.31
C PRO A 160 -27.52 -22.13 3.61
N SER A 161 -27.79 -22.75 4.74
CA SER A 161 -27.14 -23.97 5.20
C SER A 161 -28.15 -24.97 5.76
N ILE A 162 -27.74 -26.22 5.91
CA ILE A 162 -28.51 -27.25 6.59
C ILE A 162 -27.80 -27.55 7.90
N TYR A 163 -28.50 -27.31 9.00
CA TYR A 163 -28.06 -27.70 10.33
C TYR A 163 -28.46 -29.14 10.60
N ALA A 164 -27.50 -29.99 10.91
CA ALA A 164 -27.72 -31.39 11.27
C ALA A 164 -27.51 -31.55 12.79
N ASP A 165 -28.62 -31.65 13.52
CA ASP A 165 -28.59 -31.95 14.93
C ASP A 165 -28.54 -33.48 15.13
N ILE A 166 -27.38 -33.99 15.59
CA ILE A 166 -27.13 -35.41 15.75
C ILE A 166 -27.52 -35.82 17.19
N ASP A 167 -28.51 -36.71 17.32
CA ASP A 167 -28.89 -37.34 18.60
C ASP A 167 -27.82 -38.34 19.06
N ARG A 168 -26.91 -37.85 19.89
CA ARG A 168 -25.77 -38.63 20.38
C ARG A 168 -26.20 -39.79 21.25
N VAL A 169 -27.29 -39.63 22.05
CA VAL A 169 -27.82 -40.69 22.90
C VAL A 169 -28.37 -41.81 22.06
N LYS A 170 -29.13 -41.49 21.04
CA LYS A 170 -29.68 -42.46 20.11
C LYS A 170 -28.61 -43.19 19.29
N ALA A 171 -27.57 -42.45 18.85
CA ALA A 171 -26.41 -43.03 18.18
C ALA A 171 -25.71 -44.08 19.08
N MET A 172 -25.48 -43.75 20.33
CA MET A 172 -24.92 -44.70 21.32
C MET A 172 -25.81 -45.91 21.54
N SER A 173 -27.13 -45.73 21.69
CA SER A 173 -28.08 -46.80 21.84
C SER A 173 -28.10 -47.77 20.67
N LEU A 174 -27.99 -47.28 19.45
CA LEU A 174 -27.91 -48.04 18.22
C LEU A 174 -26.47 -48.52 17.91
N LYS A 175 -25.53 -48.27 18.81
CA LYS A 175 -24.12 -48.63 18.67
C LYS A 175 -23.47 -48.09 17.40
N VAL A 176 -23.85 -46.85 16.99
CA VAL A 176 -23.25 -46.14 15.86
C VAL A 176 -22.13 -45.21 16.37
N PRO A 177 -20.89 -45.40 15.96
CA PRO A 177 -19.83 -44.48 16.33
C PRO A 177 -20.11 -43.09 15.73
N LEU A 178 -19.98 -42.04 16.54
CA LEU A 178 -20.20 -40.66 16.04
C LEU A 178 -19.28 -40.28 14.88
N GLN A 179 -18.03 -40.78 14.92
CA GLN A 179 -17.06 -40.58 13.85
C GLN A 179 -17.60 -41.11 12.51
N SER A 180 -18.21 -42.30 12.51
CA SER A 180 -18.79 -42.89 11.28
C SER A 180 -19.93 -42.05 10.72
N VAL A 181 -20.69 -41.35 11.57
CA VAL A 181 -21.74 -40.40 11.12
C VAL A 181 -21.09 -39.23 10.37
N PHE A 182 -20.04 -38.64 10.96
CA PHE A 182 -19.35 -37.49 10.34
C PHE A 182 -18.60 -37.90 9.08
N ASP A 183 -17.92 -39.06 9.09
CA ASP A 183 -17.22 -39.60 7.92
C ASP A 183 -18.18 -39.86 6.75
N THR A 184 -19.38 -40.36 7.06
CA THR A 184 -20.42 -40.57 6.03
C THR A 184 -20.89 -39.23 5.47
N LEU A 185 -21.22 -38.25 6.31
CA LEU A 185 -21.60 -36.91 5.84
C LEU A 185 -20.51 -36.27 5.00
N GLN A 186 -19.27 -36.38 5.43
CA GLN A 186 -18.13 -35.85 4.68
C GLN A 186 -17.97 -36.54 3.34
N ALA A 187 -17.94 -37.86 3.32
CA ALA A 187 -17.73 -38.63 2.08
C ALA A 187 -18.82 -38.39 1.02
N TYR A 188 -20.08 -38.39 1.47
CA TYR A 188 -21.19 -38.25 0.53
C TYR A 188 -21.45 -36.80 0.12
N LEU A 189 -21.36 -35.84 1.04
CA LEU A 189 -21.70 -34.43 0.77
C LEU A 189 -20.48 -33.58 0.44
N GLY A 190 -19.38 -33.76 1.16
CA GLY A 190 -18.18 -32.93 1.08
C GLY A 190 -17.10 -33.46 0.14
N SER A 191 -17.09 -34.74 -0.14
CA SER A 191 -16.04 -35.56 -0.75
C SER A 191 -14.95 -36.04 0.20
N THR A 192 -14.39 -37.19 -0.11
CA THR A 192 -13.24 -37.76 0.59
C THR A 192 -12.10 -38.02 -0.39
N TYR A 193 -10.94 -37.53 -0.08
CA TYR A 193 -9.71 -37.88 -0.78
C TYR A 193 -9.34 -39.32 -0.46
N VAL A 194 -9.06 -40.10 -1.50
CA VAL A 194 -8.74 -41.53 -1.38
C VAL A 194 -7.28 -41.78 -1.68
N ASN A 195 -6.78 -41.28 -2.81
CA ASN A 195 -5.41 -41.54 -3.27
C ASN A 195 -5.03 -40.63 -4.44
N ASP A 196 -3.78 -40.71 -4.86
CA ASP A 196 -3.25 -40.06 -6.07
C ASP A 196 -2.88 -41.09 -7.14
N PHE A 197 -2.93 -40.67 -8.40
CA PHE A 197 -2.33 -41.41 -9.50
C PHE A 197 -1.58 -40.47 -10.46
N ASN A 198 -0.49 -40.96 -11.02
CA ASN A 198 0.33 -40.21 -11.97
C ASN A 198 -0.07 -40.56 -13.41
N ARG A 199 -0.50 -39.58 -14.19
CA ARG A 199 -0.81 -39.73 -15.61
C ARG A 199 -0.55 -38.44 -16.37
N PHE A 200 -0.07 -38.56 -17.61
CA PHE A 200 0.23 -37.41 -18.47
C PHE A 200 1.20 -36.39 -17.85
N GLY A 201 2.20 -36.86 -17.08
CA GLY A 201 3.18 -36.02 -16.42
C GLY A 201 2.63 -35.16 -15.25
N ARG A 202 1.43 -35.48 -14.76
CA ARG A 202 0.80 -34.83 -13.61
C ARG A 202 0.30 -35.82 -12.59
N THR A 203 0.25 -35.39 -11.34
CA THR A 203 -0.39 -36.12 -10.25
C THR A 203 -1.86 -35.70 -10.18
N TRP A 204 -2.75 -36.70 -10.17
CA TRP A 204 -4.21 -36.50 -10.12
C TRP A 204 -4.74 -37.06 -8.81
N HIS A 205 -5.61 -36.27 -8.14
CA HIS A 205 -6.29 -36.69 -6.92
C HIS A 205 -7.53 -37.54 -7.24
N VAL A 206 -7.68 -38.65 -6.54
CA VAL A 206 -8.89 -39.45 -6.54
C VAL A 206 -9.75 -39.03 -5.36
N THR A 207 -10.92 -38.49 -5.65
CA THR A 207 -11.92 -38.12 -4.63
C THR A 207 -13.21 -38.92 -4.86
N VAL A 208 -13.88 -39.29 -3.77
CA VAL A 208 -15.18 -39.96 -3.80
C VAL A 208 -16.23 -39.06 -3.22
N GLN A 209 -17.37 -38.96 -3.88
CA GLN A 209 -18.51 -38.16 -3.47
C GLN A 209 -19.81 -38.80 -4.03
N ALA A 210 -20.93 -38.57 -3.35
CA ALA A 210 -22.21 -38.97 -3.92
C ALA A 210 -22.51 -38.21 -5.23
N GLU A 211 -23.17 -38.86 -6.21
CA GLU A 211 -23.66 -38.18 -7.39
C GLU A 211 -24.71 -37.10 -7.04
N GLY A 212 -24.81 -36.08 -7.89
CA GLY A 212 -25.64 -34.90 -7.63
C GLY A 212 -27.11 -35.21 -7.37
N GLU A 213 -27.64 -36.25 -7.95
CA GLU A 213 -29.05 -36.65 -7.74
C GLU A 213 -29.34 -37.18 -6.33
N PHE A 214 -28.34 -37.75 -5.63
CA PHE A 214 -28.46 -38.30 -4.27
C PHE A 214 -28.11 -37.25 -3.18
N ARG A 215 -27.88 -35.98 -3.52
CA ARG A 215 -27.55 -34.90 -2.58
C ARG A 215 -28.18 -33.56 -2.92
N ARG A 216 -29.28 -33.54 -3.66
CA ARG A 216 -29.95 -32.29 -4.09
C ARG A 216 -30.89 -31.72 -3.02
N LYS A 217 -31.52 -32.62 -2.27
CA LYS A 217 -32.56 -32.26 -1.31
C LYS A 217 -32.15 -32.62 0.12
N ARG A 218 -32.70 -31.90 1.08
CA ARG A 218 -32.50 -32.21 2.52
C ARG A 218 -32.88 -33.67 2.82
N ASP A 219 -33.92 -34.21 2.22
CA ASP A 219 -34.40 -35.57 2.47
C ASP A 219 -33.44 -36.63 1.92
N ASP A 220 -32.66 -36.34 0.90
CA ASP A 220 -31.62 -37.24 0.39
C ASP A 220 -30.56 -37.54 1.48
N ILE A 221 -30.24 -36.54 2.33
CA ILE A 221 -29.30 -36.72 3.44
C ILE A 221 -29.84 -37.72 4.48
N LYS A 222 -31.18 -37.74 4.71
CA LYS A 222 -31.80 -38.68 5.65
C LYS A 222 -31.66 -40.13 5.22
N ASN A 223 -31.57 -40.36 3.89
CA ASN A 223 -31.47 -41.70 3.28
C ASN A 223 -30.03 -42.24 3.32
N LEU A 224 -29.02 -41.41 3.62
CA LEU A 224 -27.64 -41.86 3.80
C LEU A 224 -27.60 -42.89 4.91
N GLN A 225 -26.79 -43.92 4.73
CA GLN A 225 -26.70 -45.02 5.71
C GLN A 225 -25.34 -45.01 6.40
N VAL A 226 -25.36 -45.20 7.69
CA VAL A 226 -24.17 -45.29 8.55
C VAL A 226 -24.08 -46.68 9.15
N ARG A 227 -22.91 -47.29 9.14
CA ARG A 227 -22.68 -48.63 9.69
C ARG A 227 -22.47 -48.56 11.21
N ASN A 228 -23.15 -49.42 11.95
CA ASN A 228 -22.94 -49.61 13.36
C ASN A 228 -21.84 -50.64 13.66
N ILE A 229 -21.48 -50.85 14.95
CA ILE A 229 -20.43 -51.83 15.32
C ILE A 229 -20.83 -53.28 15.02
N LYS A 230 -22.09 -53.56 14.70
CA LYS A 230 -22.58 -54.88 14.33
C LYS A 230 -22.68 -55.08 12.82
N ASP A 231 -22.14 -54.16 12.02
CA ASP A 231 -22.24 -54.12 10.57
C ASP A 231 -23.65 -53.90 9.99
N GLU A 232 -24.61 -53.47 10.86
CA GLU A 232 -25.96 -53.11 10.41
C GLU A 232 -25.98 -51.67 9.86
N MET A 233 -26.73 -51.45 8.77
CA MET A 233 -26.86 -50.15 8.14
C MET A 233 -28.03 -49.36 8.73
N ILE A 234 -27.75 -48.23 9.36
CA ILE A 234 -28.72 -47.34 10.03
C ILE A 234 -28.91 -46.10 9.18
N PRO A 235 -30.13 -45.74 8.77
CA PRO A 235 -30.39 -44.48 8.04
C PRO A 235 -30.08 -43.27 8.92
N LEU A 236 -29.41 -42.29 8.32
CA LEU A 236 -29.00 -41.06 9.03
C LEU A 236 -30.18 -40.25 9.55
N GLY A 237 -31.32 -40.28 8.87
CA GLY A 237 -32.57 -39.67 9.34
C GLY A 237 -33.10 -40.23 10.64
N THR A 238 -32.63 -41.42 11.09
CA THR A 238 -32.92 -41.98 12.41
C THR A 238 -32.09 -41.29 13.50
N LEU A 239 -30.88 -40.79 13.17
CA LEU A 239 -29.88 -40.25 14.09
C LEU A 239 -29.84 -38.74 14.10
N ALA A 240 -30.31 -38.07 13.02
CA ALA A 240 -30.18 -36.65 12.85
C ALA A 240 -31.48 -35.94 12.50
N LYS A 241 -31.72 -34.81 13.14
CA LYS A 241 -32.74 -33.83 12.71
C LYS A 241 -32.09 -32.79 11.84
N LEU A 242 -32.67 -32.56 10.65
CA LEU A 242 -32.13 -31.63 9.67
C LEU A 242 -33.05 -30.41 9.56
N ASP A 243 -32.52 -29.24 9.82
CA ASP A 243 -33.25 -27.96 9.73
C ASP A 243 -32.50 -26.99 8.79
N TYR A 244 -33.24 -26.11 8.10
CA TYR A 244 -32.62 -25.01 7.35
C TYR A 244 -32.14 -23.95 8.33
N SER A 245 -30.94 -23.44 8.07
CA SER A 245 -30.31 -22.41 8.89
C SER A 245 -29.61 -21.41 7.97
N LEU A 246 -29.28 -20.26 8.54
CA LEU A 246 -28.38 -19.29 7.94
C LEU A 246 -27.08 -19.28 8.72
N SER A 247 -25.99 -19.42 8.04
CA SER A 247 -24.65 -19.37 8.67
C SER A 247 -23.65 -18.67 7.77
N PRO A 248 -22.60 -18.06 8.31
CA PRO A 248 -21.53 -17.52 7.50
C PRO A 248 -20.80 -18.64 6.76
N VAL A 249 -20.44 -18.39 5.50
CA VAL A 249 -19.66 -19.34 4.67
C VAL A 249 -18.27 -19.55 5.27
N ARG A 250 -17.68 -18.45 5.77
CA ARG A 250 -16.37 -18.43 6.40
C ARG A 250 -16.35 -17.40 7.51
N VAL A 251 -15.65 -17.70 8.57
CA VAL A 251 -15.36 -16.77 9.65
C VAL A 251 -13.86 -16.53 9.67
N ASP A 252 -13.46 -15.32 9.33
CA ASP A 252 -12.07 -14.89 9.41
C ASP A 252 -11.75 -14.42 10.82
N ARG A 253 -10.50 -14.59 11.22
CA ARG A 253 -9.95 -14.01 12.44
C ARG A 253 -8.72 -13.19 12.14
N TYR A 254 -8.68 -12.00 12.69
CA TYR A 254 -7.53 -11.14 12.64
C TYR A 254 -7.06 -10.87 14.08
N ASN A 255 -5.78 -11.02 14.36
CA ASN A 255 -5.24 -10.95 15.73
C ASN A 255 -6.00 -11.81 16.75
N MET A 256 -6.46 -12.99 16.34
CA MET A 256 -7.27 -13.95 17.13
C MET A 256 -8.74 -13.56 17.33
N PHE A 257 -9.15 -12.34 17.02
CA PHE A 257 -10.54 -11.90 17.12
C PHE A 257 -11.33 -12.24 15.85
N PRO A 258 -12.61 -12.63 15.96
CA PRO A 258 -13.49 -12.70 14.78
C PRO A 258 -13.50 -11.34 14.08
N ALA A 259 -13.32 -11.34 12.75
CA ALA A 259 -13.15 -10.10 12.03
C ALA A 259 -13.81 -10.12 10.66
N ILE A 260 -14.17 -8.92 10.17
CA ILE A 260 -14.72 -8.68 8.83
C ILE A 260 -13.76 -7.76 8.09
N ARG A 261 -13.39 -8.15 6.86
CA ARG A 261 -12.51 -7.36 6.01
C ARG A 261 -13.31 -6.45 5.08
N LEU A 262 -12.94 -5.17 5.09
CA LEU A 262 -13.36 -4.17 4.13
C LEU A 262 -12.21 -3.86 3.17
N LEU A 263 -12.54 -3.73 1.91
CA LEU A 263 -11.62 -3.36 0.83
C LEU A 263 -12.15 -2.10 0.16
N GLY A 264 -11.27 -1.22 -0.27
CA GLY A 264 -11.66 -0.01 -1.01
C GLY A 264 -10.46 0.70 -1.61
N ASP A 265 -10.75 1.74 -2.40
CA ASP A 265 -9.76 2.56 -3.09
C ASP A 265 -10.00 4.05 -2.82
N SER A 266 -8.97 4.89 -3.02
CA SER A 266 -9.14 6.34 -3.09
C SER A 266 -9.76 6.74 -4.43
N VAL A 267 -10.55 7.82 -4.43
CA VAL A 267 -11.06 8.45 -5.65
C VAL A 267 -9.90 9.10 -6.43
N PRO A 268 -9.91 9.13 -7.78
CA PRO A 268 -8.93 9.88 -8.55
C PRO A 268 -8.87 11.35 -8.11
N GLY A 269 -7.68 11.83 -7.74
CA GLY A 269 -7.46 13.18 -7.22
C GLY A 269 -7.52 13.31 -5.68
N ALA A 270 -7.96 12.27 -4.96
CA ALA A 270 -7.80 12.17 -3.52
C ALA A 270 -6.56 11.34 -3.18
N SER A 271 -5.81 11.77 -2.17
CA SER A 271 -4.67 11.00 -1.68
C SER A 271 -5.11 9.75 -0.91
N SER A 272 -4.26 8.72 -0.89
CA SER A 272 -4.50 7.53 -0.04
C SER A 272 -4.71 7.91 1.42
N GLY A 273 -3.93 8.85 1.95
CA GLY A 273 -4.08 9.33 3.32
C GLY A 273 -5.44 9.98 3.62
N GLN A 274 -6.03 10.71 2.67
CA GLN A 274 -7.39 11.26 2.81
C GLN A 274 -8.44 10.15 2.86
N ALA A 275 -8.31 9.14 1.99
CA ALA A 275 -9.21 7.98 2.01
C ALA A 275 -9.12 7.19 3.32
N LEU A 276 -7.90 6.99 3.85
CA LEU A 276 -7.72 6.32 5.14
C LEU A 276 -8.36 7.13 6.28
N SER A 277 -8.16 8.44 6.32
CA SER A 277 -8.76 9.31 7.35
C SER A 277 -10.28 9.37 7.27
N ALA A 278 -10.85 9.36 6.06
CA ALA A 278 -12.30 9.29 5.85
C ALA A 278 -12.87 7.97 6.42
N MET A 279 -12.23 6.84 6.14
CA MET A 279 -12.65 5.54 6.66
C MET A 279 -12.50 5.43 8.19
N GLU A 280 -11.47 6.07 8.77
CA GLU A 280 -11.33 6.16 10.23
C GLU A 280 -12.47 6.94 10.87
N HIS A 281 -12.83 8.09 10.29
CA HIS A 281 -13.95 8.89 10.77
C HIS A 281 -15.28 8.10 10.70
N ILE A 282 -15.55 7.44 9.58
CA ILE A 282 -16.72 6.58 9.42
C ILE A 282 -16.69 5.45 10.46
N ALA A 283 -15.54 4.84 10.73
CA ALA A 283 -15.41 3.78 11.72
C ALA A 283 -15.70 4.27 13.15
N GLU A 284 -15.19 5.46 13.51
CA GLU A 284 -15.45 6.07 14.82
C GLU A 284 -16.93 6.38 15.06
N GLU A 285 -17.67 6.74 14.01
CA GLU A 285 -19.09 7.05 14.10
C GLU A 285 -20.01 5.82 14.08
N THR A 286 -19.60 4.76 13.40
CA THR A 286 -20.49 3.61 13.09
C THR A 286 -20.20 2.35 13.90
N LEU A 287 -18.97 2.18 14.42
CA LEU A 287 -18.60 0.97 15.13
C LEU A 287 -19.21 0.91 16.54
N PRO A 288 -19.88 -0.18 16.91
CA PRO A 288 -20.40 -0.37 18.25
C PRO A 288 -19.29 -0.50 19.29
N THR A 289 -19.60 -0.12 20.53
CA THR A 289 -18.68 -0.27 21.67
C THR A 289 -18.22 -1.72 21.81
N GLY A 290 -16.91 -1.91 21.94
CA GLY A 290 -16.30 -3.24 22.08
C GLY A 290 -15.84 -3.86 20.77
N THR A 291 -16.05 -3.19 19.65
CA THR A 291 -15.41 -3.49 18.37
C THR A 291 -14.24 -2.54 18.12
N ASN A 292 -13.35 -2.93 17.24
CA ASN A 292 -12.21 -2.11 16.83
C ASN A 292 -11.94 -2.29 15.35
N TYR A 293 -11.09 -1.45 14.80
CA TYR A 293 -10.59 -1.63 13.44
C TYR A 293 -9.05 -1.64 13.41
N GLU A 294 -8.49 -2.36 12.46
CA GLU A 294 -7.06 -2.35 12.21
C GLU A 294 -6.76 -2.29 10.71
N TRP A 295 -5.80 -1.46 10.37
CA TRP A 295 -5.26 -1.39 9.01
C TRP A 295 -4.33 -2.57 8.74
N THR A 296 -4.36 -3.10 7.52
CA THR A 296 -3.43 -4.13 7.06
C THR A 296 -2.87 -3.80 5.68
N GLY A 297 -1.91 -4.60 5.22
CA GLY A 297 -1.33 -4.43 3.90
C GLY A 297 -0.67 -3.07 3.69
N MET A 298 -0.97 -2.45 2.55
CA MET A 298 -0.40 -1.15 2.17
C MET A 298 -0.82 -0.01 3.09
N ALA A 299 -2.07 -0.01 3.57
CA ALA A 299 -2.59 1.02 4.48
C ALA A 299 -1.85 1.03 5.82
N TYR A 300 -1.56 -0.15 6.38
CA TYR A 300 -0.74 -0.29 7.58
C TYR A 300 0.67 0.30 7.39
N GLN A 301 1.32 -0.02 6.27
CA GLN A 301 2.65 0.51 5.98
C GLN A 301 2.63 2.04 5.83
N GLU A 302 1.63 2.58 5.15
CA GLU A 302 1.48 4.01 4.97
C GLU A 302 1.29 4.75 6.31
N LYS A 303 0.43 4.23 7.20
CA LYS A 303 0.22 4.79 8.53
C LYS A 303 1.46 4.72 9.40
N THR A 304 2.17 3.59 9.38
CA THR A 304 3.40 3.40 10.17
C THR A 304 4.52 4.33 9.71
N VAL A 305 4.73 4.42 8.40
CA VAL A 305 5.82 5.25 7.82
C VAL A 305 5.51 6.74 7.94
N SER A 306 4.25 7.17 7.76
CA SER A 306 3.87 8.58 7.86
C SER A 306 4.21 9.20 9.21
N GLY A 307 4.12 8.42 10.30
CA GLY A 307 4.53 8.87 11.63
C GLY A 307 6.04 9.03 11.82
N GLN A 308 6.85 8.32 11.02
CA GLN A 308 8.32 8.27 11.20
C GLN A 308 9.09 9.20 10.26
N ILE A 309 8.47 9.68 9.18
CA ILE A 309 9.17 10.42 8.11
C ILE A 309 9.81 11.72 8.62
N PHE A 310 9.14 12.42 9.52
CA PHE A 310 9.69 13.63 10.11
C PHE A 310 10.99 13.35 10.90
N MET A 311 11.02 12.25 11.65
CA MET A 311 12.20 11.81 12.38
C MET A 311 13.35 11.45 11.43
N VAL A 312 13.06 10.72 10.35
CA VAL A 312 14.06 10.33 9.33
C VAL A 312 14.62 11.59 8.65
N PHE A 313 13.77 12.54 8.28
CA PHE A 313 14.20 13.80 7.67
C PHE A 313 15.07 14.63 8.64
N ALA A 314 14.64 14.78 9.89
CA ALA A 314 15.40 15.48 10.92
C ALA A 314 16.77 14.81 11.18
N LEU A 315 16.79 13.48 11.24
CA LEU A 315 18.03 12.71 11.37
C LEU A 315 18.96 12.91 10.17
N ALA A 316 18.43 12.91 8.95
CA ALA A 316 19.22 13.16 7.73
C ALA A 316 19.87 14.56 7.76
N VAL A 317 19.12 15.59 8.15
CA VAL A 317 19.63 16.97 8.31
C VAL A 317 20.69 17.01 9.41
N LEU A 318 20.46 16.37 10.55
CA LEU A 318 21.39 16.31 11.67
C LEU A 318 22.71 15.62 11.28
N VAL A 319 22.64 14.49 10.59
CA VAL A 319 23.84 13.76 10.12
C VAL A 319 24.67 14.63 9.16
N VAL A 320 24.01 15.27 8.18
CA VAL A 320 24.68 16.20 7.25
C VAL A 320 25.32 17.34 8.04
N MET A 321 24.60 17.94 8.99
CA MET A 321 25.12 19.02 9.84
C MET A 321 26.34 18.57 10.66
N MET A 322 26.31 17.37 11.25
CA MET A 322 27.44 16.84 12.02
C MET A 322 28.69 16.58 11.17
N ILE A 323 28.51 16.00 9.96
CA ILE A 323 29.61 15.77 9.02
C ILE A 323 30.26 17.11 8.62
N LEU A 324 29.44 18.12 8.30
CA LEU A 324 29.93 19.46 7.95
C LEU A 324 30.58 20.17 9.15
N ALA A 325 30.06 20.00 10.36
CA ALA A 325 30.67 20.56 11.58
C ALA A 325 32.05 19.97 11.82
N ALA A 326 32.21 18.66 11.61
CA ALA A 326 33.52 18.01 11.71
C ALA A 326 34.48 18.48 10.60
N GLN A 327 33.99 18.68 9.38
CA GLN A 327 34.80 19.13 8.23
C GLN A 327 35.23 20.58 8.37
N TYR A 328 34.37 21.46 8.88
CA TYR A 328 34.66 22.90 9.03
C TYR A 328 35.25 23.30 10.37
N GLU A 329 35.33 22.36 11.31
CA GLU A 329 35.75 22.67 12.71
C GLU A 329 34.98 23.87 13.31
N SER A 330 33.68 23.98 12.92
CA SER A 330 32.82 25.10 13.26
C SER A 330 31.36 24.64 13.32
N TRP A 331 30.57 25.19 14.23
CA TRP A 331 29.14 24.95 14.32
C TRP A 331 28.29 25.94 13.49
N THR A 332 28.86 27.12 13.19
CA THR A 332 28.14 28.20 12.49
C THR A 332 28.15 28.03 10.99
N ASP A 333 29.24 27.57 10.39
CA ASP A 333 29.38 27.43 8.95
C ASP A 333 28.44 26.35 8.36
N PRO A 334 28.25 25.16 9.01
CA PRO A 334 27.28 24.16 8.60
C PRO A 334 25.83 24.67 8.56
N ILE A 335 25.43 25.56 9.49
CA ILE A 335 24.08 26.10 9.48
C ILE A 335 23.80 26.90 8.22
N ALA A 336 24.78 27.65 7.71
CA ALA A 336 24.64 28.39 6.45
C ALA A 336 24.43 27.46 5.26
N VAL A 337 25.01 26.25 5.27
CA VAL A 337 24.83 25.22 4.24
C VAL A 337 23.46 24.57 4.35
N VAL A 338 23.08 24.13 5.56
CA VAL A 338 21.81 23.43 5.80
C VAL A 338 20.59 24.33 5.58
N ALA A 339 20.74 25.65 5.78
CA ALA A 339 19.66 26.64 5.55
C ALA A 339 19.15 26.67 4.09
N VAL A 340 19.85 26.02 3.16
CA VAL A 340 19.41 25.87 1.74
C VAL A 340 18.40 24.72 1.57
N VAL A 341 18.36 23.76 2.49
CA VAL A 341 17.46 22.58 2.41
C VAL A 341 15.98 22.97 2.30
N PRO A 342 15.44 23.94 3.07
CA PRO A 342 14.05 24.38 2.90
C PRO A 342 13.72 24.87 1.49
N LEU A 343 14.67 25.48 0.76
CA LEU A 343 14.46 25.91 -0.61
C LEU A 343 14.36 24.72 -1.59
N ALA A 344 15.09 23.65 -1.30
CA ALA A 344 14.97 22.40 -2.05
C ALA A 344 13.57 21.77 -1.85
N VAL A 345 13.11 21.71 -0.61
CA VAL A 345 11.76 21.19 -0.27
C VAL A 345 10.68 22.05 -0.93
N LEU A 346 10.81 23.37 -0.87
CA LEU A 346 9.87 24.30 -1.54
C LEU A 346 9.82 24.05 -3.05
N GLY A 347 10.97 23.92 -3.69
CA GLY A 347 11.06 23.60 -5.13
C GLY A 347 10.39 22.27 -5.47
N ALA A 348 10.62 21.24 -4.65
CA ALA A 348 10.01 19.94 -4.83
C ALA A 348 8.48 20.00 -4.69
N ILE A 349 7.96 20.68 -3.65
CA ILE A 349 6.51 20.86 -3.44
C ILE A 349 5.87 21.59 -4.62
N ILE A 350 6.48 22.67 -5.11
CA ILE A 350 5.98 23.40 -6.27
C ILE A 350 5.92 22.49 -7.50
N GLY A 351 6.97 21.70 -7.77
CA GLY A 351 7.01 20.79 -8.91
C GLY A 351 5.95 19.68 -8.84
N LEU A 352 5.73 19.12 -7.66
CA LEU A 352 4.68 18.12 -7.41
C LEU A 352 3.28 18.71 -7.61
N THR A 353 3.03 19.91 -7.07
CA THR A 353 1.75 20.62 -7.21
C THR A 353 1.43 20.95 -8.68
N ILE A 354 2.41 21.44 -9.45
CA ILE A 354 2.25 21.72 -10.89
C ILE A 354 1.88 20.44 -11.66
N ARG A 355 2.40 19.29 -11.24
CA ARG A 355 2.11 18.00 -11.89
C ARG A 355 0.89 17.27 -11.31
N GLY A 356 0.23 17.82 -10.31
CA GLY A 356 -0.91 17.18 -9.63
C GLY A 356 -0.53 15.86 -8.95
N MET A 357 0.69 15.78 -8.40
CA MET A 357 1.20 14.55 -7.75
C MET A 357 1.12 14.70 -6.25
N ASP A 358 0.70 13.61 -5.58
CA ASP A 358 0.62 13.55 -4.13
C ASP A 358 1.98 13.40 -3.45
N ASN A 359 2.06 13.84 -2.20
CA ASN A 359 3.20 13.56 -1.33
C ASN A 359 3.16 12.11 -0.84
N ASN A 360 3.63 11.19 -1.66
CA ASN A 360 3.69 9.76 -1.36
C ASN A 360 5.08 9.35 -0.82
N LEU A 361 5.22 8.08 -0.40
CA LEU A 361 6.46 7.55 0.16
C LEU A 361 7.68 7.77 -0.76
N TYR A 362 7.52 7.60 -2.08
CA TYR A 362 8.60 7.79 -3.04
C TYR A 362 9.01 9.26 -3.15
N THR A 363 8.06 10.19 -3.10
CA THR A 363 8.33 11.63 -2.99
C THR A 363 9.15 11.94 -1.75
N GLN A 364 8.79 11.34 -0.60
CA GLN A 364 9.49 11.54 0.67
C GLN A 364 10.94 11.03 0.61
N VAL A 365 11.19 9.89 -0.03
CA VAL A 365 12.55 9.40 -0.33
C VAL A 365 13.31 10.42 -1.19
N GLY A 366 12.65 11.00 -2.20
CA GLY A 366 13.21 12.08 -3.01
C GLY A 366 13.59 13.32 -2.18
N LEU A 367 12.75 13.71 -1.22
CA LEU A 367 13.03 14.83 -0.30
C LEU A 367 14.25 14.56 0.60
N VAL A 368 14.39 13.34 1.14
CA VAL A 368 15.59 12.96 1.93
C VAL A 368 16.85 13.02 1.07
N LEU A 369 16.78 12.53 -0.18
CA LEU A 369 17.89 12.62 -1.13
C LEU A 369 18.29 14.08 -1.42
N LEU A 370 17.31 14.98 -1.51
CA LEU A 370 17.53 16.41 -1.74
C LEU A 370 18.32 17.08 -0.61
N VAL A 371 18.26 16.60 0.64
CA VAL A 371 19.06 17.15 1.75
C VAL A 371 20.55 17.09 1.41
N GLY A 372 21.04 15.94 0.97
CA GLY A 372 22.43 15.76 0.59
C GLY A 372 22.81 16.50 -0.70
N LEU A 373 21.93 16.49 -1.71
CA LEU A 373 22.19 17.12 -2.99
C LEU A 373 22.20 18.65 -2.92
N SER A 374 21.28 19.24 -2.13
CA SER A 374 21.21 20.69 -1.93
C SER A 374 22.43 21.22 -1.18
N ALA A 375 22.89 20.48 -0.17
CA ALA A 375 24.08 20.82 0.60
C ALA A 375 25.34 20.94 -0.28
N LYS A 376 25.48 20.08 -1.31
CA LYS A 376 26.63 20.10 -2.22
C LYS A 376 26.87 21.47 -2.87
N ASN A 377 25.82 22.14 -3.36
CA ASN A 377 25.94 23.46 -4.00
C ASN A 377 26.32 24.54 -3.00
N ALA A 378 25.75 24.50 -1.80
CA ALA A 378 26.03 25.44 -0.72
C ALA A 378 27.45 25.27 -0.18
N ILE A 379 27.95 24.04 -0.03
CA ILE A 379 29.32 23.73 0.40
C ILE A 379 30.33 24.45 -0.48
N LEU A 380 30.17 24.39 -1.82
CA LEU A 380 31.11 25.03 -2.76
C LEU A 380 31.19 26.55 -2.56
N VAL A 381 30.07 27.22 -2.29
CA VAL A 381 30.05 28.67 -2.03
C VAL A 381 30.69 29.01 -0.69
N VAL A 382 30.29 28.31 0.39
CA VAL A 382 30.79 28.56 1.76
C VAL A 382 32.27 28.30 1.85
N GLU A 383 32.79 27.22 1.25
CA GLU A 383 34.20 26.87 1.28
C GLU A 383 35.07 27.97 0.63
N PHE A 384 34.67 28.46 -0.55
CA PHE A 384 35.40 29.53 -1.24
C PHE A 384 35.26 30.88 -0.54
N ALA A 385 34.09 31.18 0.02
CA ALA A 385 33.92 32.39 0.84
C ALA A 385 34.82 32.36 2.06
N ARG A 386 34.97 31.19 2.71
CA ARG A 386 35.85 30.99 3.86
C ARG A 386 37.34 31.15 3.50
N GLN A 387 37.76 30.59 2.35
CA GLN A 387 39.13 30.74 1.86
C GLN A 387 39.45 32.21 1.61
N ARG A 388 38.58 32.97 0.93
CA ARG A 388 38.74 34.40 0.69
C ARG A 388 38.75 35.24 1.98
N GLN A 389 37.93 34.86 2.95
CA GLN A 389 37.94 35.51 4.25
C GLN A 389 39.26 35.25 5.01
N ALA A 390 39.84 34.04 4.91
CA ALA A 390 41.13 33.70 5.49
C ALA A 390 42.31 34.51 4.84
N GLU A 391 42.18 34.89 3.56
CA GLU A 391 43.10 35.78 2.84
C GLU A 391 42.95 37.27 3.26
N GLY A 392 42.08 37.58 4.23
CA GLY A 392 41.90 38.94 4.76
C GLY A 392 40.77 39.74 4.10
N MET A 393 39.96 39.15 3.24
CA MET A 393 38.85 39.83 2.56
C MET A 393 37.67 40.06 3.53
N PRO A 394 36.98 41.22 3.48
CA PRO A 394 35.76 41.45 4.27
C PRO A 394 34.68 40.39 3.98
N VAL A 395 33.95 39.96 5.02
CA VAL A 395 32.95 38.85 4.96
C VAL A 395 31.98 39.00 3.79
N LEU A 396 31.42 40.19 3.58
CA LEU A 396 30.46 40.46 2.51
C LEU A 396 31.10 40.28 1.10
N GLN A 397 32.33 40.81 0.90
CA GLN A 397 33.04 40.69 -0.36
C GLN A 397 33.48 39.24 -0.59
N ALA A 398 33.97 38.54 0.45
CA ALA A 398 34.35 37.13 0.38
C ALA A 398 33.17 36.23 -0.02
N ALA A 399 31.98 36.47 0.51
CA ALA A 399 30.77 35.73 0.18
C ALA A 399 30.34 35.93 -1.28
N VAL A 400 30.36 37.17 -1.76
CA VAL A 400 30.00 37.52 -3.16
C VAL A 400 31.03 36.96 -4.15
N GLU A 401 32.31 37.07 -3.80
CA GLU A 401 33.39 36.57 -4.68
C GLU A 401 33.43 35.04 -4.72
N GLY A 402 33.23 34.36 -3.60
CA GLY A 402 33.09 32.92 -3.51
C GLY A 402 31.93 32.39 -4.38
N ALA A 403 30.79 33.08 -4.32
CA ALA A 403 29.65 32.75 -5.18
C ALA A 403 29.96 32.97 -6.68
N LYS A 404 30.60 34.10 -7.04
CA LYS A 404 30.94 34.38 -8.43
C LYS A 404 31.94 33.38 -9.03
N LEU A 405 32.98 33.01 -8.30
CA LEU A 405 34.02 32.07 -8.72
C LEU A 405 33.45 30.68 -8.97
N ARG A 406 32.47 30.25 -8.13
CA ARG A 406 31.86 28.91 -8.20
C ARG A 406 30.56 28.86 -8.98
N PHE A 407 29.99 29.98 -9.40
CA PHE A 407 28.75 30.06 -10.17
C PHE A 407 28.69 29.09 -11.33
N ARG A 408 29.75 29.14 -12.21
CA ARG A 408 29.82 28.26 -13.37
C ARG A 408 29.84 26.77 -13.00
N ALA A 409 30.61 26.39 -11.96
CA ALA A 409 30.70 25.01 -11.50
C ALA A 409 29.37 24.51 -10.93
N ILE A 410 28.69 25.36 -10.16
CA ILE A 410 27.36 25.03 -9.55
C ILE A 410 26.32 24.82 -10.65
N ILE A 411 26.20 25.75 -11.60
CA ILE A 411 25.23 25.63 -12.69
C ILE A 411 25.54 24.39 -13.54
N MET A 412 26.79 24.11 -13.86
CA MET A 412 27.18 22.96 -14.66
C MET A 412 26.86 21.65 -13.98
N THR A 413 27.16 21.53 -12.68
CA THR A 413 26.86 20.30 -11.89
C THR A 413 25.37 20.12 -11.64
N SER A 414 24.64 21.20 -11.39
CA SER A 414 23.17 21.14 -11.22
C SER A 414 22.46 20.76 -12.52
N LEU A 415 22.84 21.36 -13.65
CA LEU A 415 22.27 21.01 -14.96
C LEU A 415 22.57 19.56 -15.33
N ALA A 416 23.82 19.11 -15.14
CA ALA A 416 24.18 17.72 -15.40
C ALA A 416 23.33 16.74 -14.57
N PHE A 417 23.09 17.07 -13.30
CA PHE A 417 22.24 16.25 -12.43
C PHE A 417 20.76 16.30 -12.85
N ILE A 418 20.22 17.48 -13.11
CA ILE A 418 18.82 17.66 -13.57
C ILE A 418 18.59 16.86 -14.85
N VAL A 419 19.47 16.98 -15.86
CA VAL A 419 19.39 16.23 -17.11
C VAL A 419 19.50 14.73 -16.88
N GLY A 420 20.37 14.30 -15.94
CA GLY A 420 20.51 12.89 -15.54
C GLY A 420 19.25 12.30 -14.91
N VAL A 421 18.45 13.12 -14.22
CA VAL A 421 17.19 12.69 -13.58
C VAL A 421 15.97 12.82 -14.51
N LEU A 422 16.05 13.58 -15.60
CA LEU A 422 14.95 13.76 -16.57
C LEU A 422 14.33 12.44 -17.07
N PRO A 423 15.08 11.37 -17.36
CA PRO A 423 14.48 10.09 -17.76
C PRO A 423 13.53 9.51 -16.70
N LEU A 424 13.77 9.78 -15.41
CA LEU A 424 12.86 9.36 -14.34
C LEU A 424 11.57 10.19 -14.33
N VAL A 425 11.67 11.50 -14.65
CA VAL A 425 10.50 12.40 -14.72
C VAL A 425 9.53 11.99 -15.84
N PHE A 426 10.04 11.47 -16.95
CA PHE A 426 9.26 11.03 -18.09
C PHE A 426 9.19 9.50 -18.25
N ALA A 427 9.49 8.76 -17.18
CA ALA A 427 9.48 7.31 -17.21
C ALA A 427 8.10 6.76 -17.60
N ASP A 428 8.08 5.72 -18.42
CA ASP A 428 6.88 4.99 -18.83
C ASP A 428 7.05 3.48 -18.54
N GLY A 429 5.96 2.74 -18.58
CA GLY A 429 5.94 1.30 -18.34
C GLY A 429 5.84 0.94 -16.86
N ALA A 430 6.18 -0.31 -16.54
CA ALA A 430 6.08 -0.82 -15.17
C ALA A 430 6.97 0.00 -14.20
N GLY A 431 6.42 0.34 -13.02
CA GLY A 431 7.09 1.18 -12.02
C GLY A 431 7.26 2.65 -12.45
N ALA A 432 6.49 3.12 -13.42
CA ALA A 432 6.56 4.50 -13.89
C ALA A 432 6.10 5.50 -12.84
N ALA A 433 5.06 5.19 -12.06
CA ALA A 433 4.51 6.10 -11.07
C ALA A 433 5.52 6.40 -9.95
N SER A 434 6.20 5.38 -9.41
CA SER A 434 7.26 5.54 -8.40
C SER A 434 8.46 6.32 -8.95
N ARG A 435 8.92 6.01 -10.18
CA ARG A 435 10.02 6.74 -10.82
C ARG A 435 9.69 8.20 -11.08
N LYS A 436 8.46 8.49 -11.57
CA LYS A 436 7.95 9.85 -11.76
C LYS A 436 7.89 10.63 -10.46
N ALA A 437 7.47 9.99 -9.36
CA ALA A 437 7.39 10.64 -8.05
C ALA A 437 8.77 11.08 -7.53
N VAL A 438 9.74 10.15 -7.49
CA VAL A 438 11.13 10.47 -7.08
C VAL A 438 11.76 11.49 -8.06
N GLY A 439 11.65 11.22 -9.37
CA GLY A 439 12.26 12.08 -10.41
C GLY A 439 11.72 13.51 -10.37
N THR A 440 10.41 13.70 -10.20
CA THR A 440 9.80 15.03 -10.12
C THR A 440 10.23 15.78 -8.88
N ALA A 441 10.19 15.13 -7.70
CA ALA A 441 10.60 15.75 -6.45
C ALA A 441 12.07 16.21 -6.52
N VAL A 442 12.95 15.34 -6.98
CA VAL A 442 14.40 15.63 -7.06
C VAL A 442 14.71 16.68 -8.15
N CYS A 443 14.12 16.57 -9.34
CA CYS A 443 14.34 17.50 -10.42
C CYS A 443 13.87 18.92 -10.05
N ALA A 444 12.65 19.05 -9.56
CA ALA A 444 12.08 20.34 -9.16
C ALA A 444 12.78 20.93 -7.92
N GLY A 445 13.13 20.10 -6.95
CA GLY A 445 13.92 20.53 -5.80
C GLY A 445 15.30 21.05 -6.16
N MET A 446 15.99 20.36 -7.09
CA MET A 446 17.30 20.82 -7.60
C MET A 446 17.17 22.12 -8.42
N LEU A 447 16.10 22.30 -9.19
CA LEU A 447 15.82 23.57 -9.86
C LEU A 447 15.61 24.69 -8.84
N GLY A 448 14.82 24.46 -7.78
CA GLY A 448 14.59 25.42 -6.70
C GLY A 448 15.88 25.84 -6.01
N VAL A 449 16.73 24.87 -5.65
CA VAL A 449 18.04 25.15 -5.03
C VAL A 449 18.98 25.88 -5.99
N THR A 450 18.98 25.50 -7.27
CA THR A 450 19.89 26.14 -8.24
C THR A 450 19.49 27.58 -8.50
N MET A 451 18.19 27.87 -8.63
CA MET A 451 17.71 29.23 -8.88
C MET A 451 17.78 30.14 -7.65
N LEU A 452 17.39 29.64 -6.48
CA LEU A 452 17.29 30.44 -5.26
C LEU A 452 18.52 30.30 -4.36
N GLY A 453 19.10 29.10 -4.26
CA GLY A 453 20.19 28.78 -3.35
C GLY A 453 21.49 29.52 -3.66
N VAL A 454 21.77 29.80 -4.95
CA VAL A 454 22.96 30.58 -5.35
C VAL A 454 22.94 31.98 -4.75
N PHE A 455 21.77 32.59 -4.64
CA PHE A 455 21.62 33.93 -4.02
C PHE A 455 21.47 33.83 -2.48
N PHE A 456 20.81 32.80 -2.00
CA PHE A 456 20.51 32.63 -0.58
C PHE A 456 21.74 32.20 0.23
N THR A 457 22.59 31.32 -0.31
CA THR A 457 23.78 30.80 0.38
C THR A 457 24.77 31.93 0.82
N PRO A 458 25.15 32.88 -0.05
CA PRO A 458 26.02 33.99 0.39
C PRO A 458 25.41 34.85 1.49
N VAL A 459 24.09 35.09 1.42
CA VAL A 459 23.38 35.89 2.44
C VAL A 459 23.38 35.16 3.77
N MET A 460 23.11 33.87 3.79
CA MET A 460 23.13 33.06 5.02
C MET A 460 24.55 32.96 5.59
N TYR A 461 25.57 32.84 4.74
CA TYR A 461 26.94 32.85 5.19
C TYR A 461 27.32 34.17 5.91
N VAL A 462 26.98 35.32 5.31
CA VAL A 462 27.22 36.65 5.94
C VAL A 462 26.42 36.77 7.25
N PHE A 463 25.19 36.31 7.28
CA PHE A 463 24.35 36.34 8.50
C PHE A 463 24.95 35.50 9.60
N MET A 464 25.40 34.28 9.33
CA MET A 464 26.00 33.39 10.32
C MET A 464 27.37 33.89 10.83
N GLN A 465 28.17 34.54 9.98
CA GLN A 465 29.46 35.13 10.40
C GLN A 465 29.32 36.29 11.38
N ARG A 466 28.16 36.97 11.47
CA ARG A 466 27.89 37.97 12.50
C ARG A 466 27.86 37.34 13.89
N PHE A 467 27.27 36.19 14.05
CA PHE A 467 27.25 35.47 15.34
C PHE A 467 28.64 34.96 15.76
N LYS A 468 29.50 34.63 14.81
CA LYS A 468 30.89 34.22 15.09
C LYS A 468 31.75 35.35 15.62
N LYS A 469 31.54 36.61 15.16
CA LYS A 469 32.27 37.79 15.61
C LYS A 469 31.99 38.16 17.07
N ASP A 470 30.74 37.97 17.50
CA ASP A 470 30.37 38.25 18.90
C ASP A 470 30.91 37.20 19.89
N ALA A 471 31.13 35.95 19.45
CA ALA A 471 31.69 34.88 20.26
C ALA A 471 33.22 35.00 20.46
N THR A 472 33.93 35.74 19.59
CA THR A 472 35.38 35.99 19.68
C THR A 472 35.75 37.31 20.41
N ALA A 473 34.77 38.13 20.77
CA ALA A 473 34.93 39.30 21.64
C ALA A 473 34.83 38.88 23.12
N GLY A 474 35.69 37.98 23.56
CA GLY A 474 35.96 37.74 24.98
C GLY A 474 36.71 38.92 25.57
N PRO A 475 36.64 39.13 26.94
CA PRO A 475 37.11 40.35 27.58
C PRO A 475 38.59 40.63 27.34
N GLY A 476 38.88 41.88 26.95
CA GLY A 476 40.16 42.34 26.53
C GLY A 476 41.32 41.94 27.46
N VAL A 477 42.31 41.31 26.89
CA VAL A 477 43.62 41.24 27.50
C VAL A 477 44.25 42.63 27.37
N ASN A 478 44.34 43.33 28.49
CA ASN A 478 45.04 44.60 28.61
C ASN A 478 46.47 44.48 28.03
N ALA A 479 46.85 45.47 27.25
CA ALA A 479 48.21 45.66 26.77
C ALA A 479 49.15 45.65 27.94
N VAL A 480 50.03 44.69 28.01
CA VAL A 480 51.19 44.69 28.90
C VAL A 480 52.26 45.63 28.29
N ASP A 481 52.63 46.57 29.08
CA ASP A 481 53.61 47.60 28.80
C ASP A 481 54.89 47.05 28.13
N SER A 482 55.34 47.82 27.15
CA SER A 482 56.61 47.66 26.46
C SER A 482 57.77 47.92 27.45
N PRO A 483 58.75 47.05 27.63
CA PRO A 483 59.94 47.38 28.43
C PRO A 483 60.90 48.28 27.64
N ALA A 484 61.39 49.25 28.37
CA ALA A 484 62.31 50.32 28.01
C ALA A 484 63.59 49.87 27.25
N SER A 485 63.97 50.70 26.28
CA SER A 485 65.24 50.67 25.58
C SER A 485 66.47 50.67 26.53
N ILE A 486 67.25 49.63 26.44
CA ILE A 486 68.61 49.62 27.03
C ILE A 486 69.58 50.17 26.01
N ASP A 487 70.14 51.32 26.39
CA ASP A 487 71.19 52.03 25.68
C ASP A 487 72.52 51.31 25.98
N VAL A 488 73.19 50.78 24.98
CA VAL A 488 74.60 50.27 25.12
C VAL A 488 75.53 51.23 24.41
N ARG A 489 76.13 52.09 25.24
CA ARG A 489 77.36 52.78 24.89
C ARG A 489 78.57 51.95 25.33
N SER A 490 79.43 51.72 24.38
CA SER A 490 80.89 51.58 24.33
C SER A 490 81.65 51.22 25.60
N ASN A 491 82.37 50.14 25.59
CA ASN A 491 83.84 50.10 25.55
C ASN A 491 84.34 48.74 25.07
#